data_52a802cce4e9854d4bbf69bde3099b56
#
_entry.id   52a802cce4e9854d4bbf69bde3099b56
#
_cell.length_a   1.000
_cell.length_b   1.000
_cell.length_c   1.000
_cell.angle_alpha   90.00
_cell.angle_beta   90.00
_cell.angle_gamma   90.00
#
_symmetry.space_group_name_H-M   'P 1'
#
loop_
_entity.id
_entity.type
_entity.pdbx_description
1 polymer ?
#
loop_
_entity_poly.entity_id
_entity_poly.type
_entity_poly.pdbx_seq_one_letter_code
_entity_poly.pdbx_strand_id
1 'polypeptide(L)'
;MKQVLFPEVVWFQEGPGVRNTQYTNSGVKLLNVANLVDGKVDLSNTDRYISEEEAYGKYKHFLVDDGDFIIASSGIKVEYFDKKMGFISETQLPLCMNTSTIRFKVLDKSILDIRYFMYFLKTDRFKQQLAREITGSAQLNFGPSHLKKMHLPLIDLTAQRHIAAVLDKVSDLMAKRRQQLDKLDELVKSRFIEMFGDINV
;
A
#
# COMPACT_ATOMS: atom_id res chain seq x y z
N MET A 1 19.10 -7.37 -19.24
CA MET A 1 18.07 -6.55 -18.56
C MET A 1 18.79 -5.44 -17.81
N LYS A 2 18.49 -4.18 -18.12
CA LYS A 2 19.13 -3.02 -17.48
C LYS A 2 18.66 -2.93 -16.04
N GLN A 3 19.56 -2.67 -15.09
CA GLN A 3 19.23 -2.35 -13.70
C GLN A 3 19.31 -0.84 -13.53
N VAL A 4 18.30 -0.25 -12.91
CA VAL A 4 18.26 1.19 -12.61
C VAL A 4 17.99 1.38 -11.12
N LEU A 5 18.53 2.42 -10.53
CA LEU A 5 18.22 2.79 -9.15
C LEU A 5 16.80 3.40 -9.06
N PHE A 6 16.11 3.20 -7.94
CA PHE A 6 14.79 3.78 -7.74
C PHE A 6 14.74 5.28 -7.99
N PRO A 7 15.68 6.11 -7.49
CA PRO A 7 15.66 7.55 -7.74
C PRO A 7 15.79 7.96 -9.22
N GLU A 8 16.22 7.04 -10.11
CA GLU A 8 16.28 7.32 -11.54
C GLU A 8 14.93 7.24 -12.23
N VAL A 9 13.94 6.55 -11.64
CA VAL A 9 12.66 6.24 -12.30
C VAL A 9 11.42 6.55 -11.45
N VAL A 10 11.57 6.66 -10.11
CA VAL A 10 10.49 7.05 -9.21
C VAL A 10 10.93 8.12 -8.23
N TRP A 11 10.06 9.06 -8.01
CA TRP A 11 10.12 9.95 -6.86
C TRP A 11 9.38 9.32 -5.69
N PHE A 12 9.89 9.48 -4.47
CA PHE A 12 9.26 8.96 -3.27
C PHE A 12 9.46 9.89 -2.08
N GLN A 13 8.47 9.88 -1.18
CA GLN A 13 8.42 10.73 -0.01
C GLN A 13 7.81 9.96 1.16
N GLU A 14 8.44 10.03 2.32
CA GLU A 14 7.87 9.55 3.57
C GLU A 14 6.93 10.59 4.17
N GLY A 15 5.86 10.13 4.80
CA GLY A 15 4.89 10.98 5.48
C GLY A 15 5.47 11.69 6.71
N PRO A 16 4.90 12.81 7.12
CA PRO A 16 5.37 13.58 8.27
C PRO A 16 5.02 12.87 9.58
N GLY A 17 5.78 13.17 10.64
CA GLY A 17 5.46 12.70 11.98
C GLY A 17 4.38 13.57 12.63
N VAL A 18 3.12 13.40 12.27
CA VAL A 18 2.02 14.08 12.96
C VAL A 18 1.86 13.50 14.36
N ARG A 19 1.92 14.33 15.39
CA ARG A 19 1.84 13.90 16.79
C ARG A 19 0.36 13.77 17.22
N ASN A 20 0.12 12.93 18.22
CA ASN A 20 -1.24 12.74 18.78
C ASN A 20 -1.88 14.05 19.28
N THR A 21 -1.07 14.99 19.74
CA THR A 21 -1.52 16.32 20.19
C THR A 21 -2.06 17.22 19.08
N GLN A 22 -1.82 16.85 17.82
CA GLN A 22 -2.30 17.56 16.63
C GLN A 22 -3.57 16.93 16.03
N TYR A 23 -3.99 15.78 16.58
CA TYR A 23 -5.19 15.11 16.08
C TYR A 23 -6.43 15.90 16.46
N THR A 24 -7.35 15.99 15.51
CA THR A 24 -8.63 16.65 15.62
C THR A 24 -9.77 15.66 15.37
N ASN A 25 -11.00 16.03 15.76
CA ASN A 25 -12.18 15.20 15.53
C ASN A 25 -12.73 15.31 14.09
N SER A 26 -12.26 16.31 13.34
CA SER A 26 -12.70 16.57 11.96
C SER A 26 -11.60 17.33 11.21
N GLY A 27 -11.72 17.43 9.89
CA GLY A 27 -10.76 18.08 9.01
C GLY A 27 -10.26 17.13 7.92
N VAL A 28 -8.97 17.14 7.62
CA VAL A 28 -8.38 16.24 6.62
C VAL A 28 -7.95 14.93 7.30
N LYS A 29 -8.42 13.81 6.76
CA LYS A 29 -8.12 12.48 7.31
C LYS A 29 -6.64 12.13 7.13
N LEU A 30 -6.08 11.42 8.12
CA LEU A 30 -4.68 10.96 8.10
C LEU A 30 -4.60 9.52 7.59
N LEU A 31 -3.73 9.31 6.61
CA LEU A 31 -3.37 7.99 6.11
C LEU A 31 -2.28 7.37 6.99
N ASN A 32 -2.62 6.32 7.68
CA ASN A 32 -1.72 5.56 8.55
C ASN A 32 -1.47 4.15 8.00
N VAL A 33 -0.48 3.44 8.54
CA VAL A 33 -0.20 2.02 8.20
C VAL A 33 -1.43 1.12 8.38
N ALA A 34 -2.29 1.42 9.36
CA ALA A 34 -3.52 0.68 9.60
C ALA A 34 -4.52 0.76 8.43
N ASN A 35 -4.49 1.84 7.66
CA ASN A 35 -5.34 2.03 6.49
C ASN A 35 -4.88 1.21 5.26
N LEU A 36 -3.68 0.64 5.29
CA LEU A 36 -3.19 -0.22 4.22
C LEU A 36 -3.55 -1.67 4.55
N VAL A 37 -4.56 -2.22 3.86
CA VAL A 37 -5.15 -3.53 4.15
C VAL A 37 -5.31 -4.33 2.86
N ASP A 38 -4.72 -5.53 2.82
CA ASP A 38 -4.83 -6.49 1.72
C ASP A 38 -4.60 -5.89 0.32
N GLY A 39 -3.59 -5.00 0.22
CA GLY A 39 -3.22 -4.35 -1.05
C GLY A 39 -4.10 -3.17 -1.46
N LYS A 40 -4.89 -2.63 -0.55
CA LYS A 40 -5.81 -1.50 -0.77
C LYS A 40 -5.69 -0.46 0.35
N VAL A 41 -6.17 0.75 0.06
CA VAL A 41 -6.37 1.80 1.06
C VAL A 41 -7.79 1.71 1.58
N ASP A 42 -7.93 1.41 2.87
CA ASP A 42 -9.20 1.37 3.58
C ASP A 42 -9.20 2.46 4.67
N LEU A 43 -10.06 3.46 4.51
CA LEU A 43 -10.17 4.58 5.43
C LEU A 43 -11.26 4.38 6.51
N SER A 44 -11.94 3.23 6.52
CA SER A 44 -13.00 2.93 7.48
C SER A 44 -12.47 2.55 8.87
N ASN A 45 -11.22 2.12 8.96
CA ASN A 45 -10.64 1.53 10.17
C ASN A 45 -9.89 2.50 11.09
N THR A 46 -9.78 3.77 10.72
CA THR A 46 -9.20 4.81 11.61
C THR A 46 -9.90 6.15 11.41
N ASP A 47 -10.14 6.85 12.55
CA ASP A 47 -10.74 8.19 12.59
C ASP A 47 -9.75 9.20 13.15
N ARG A 48 -8.63 9.36 12.45
CA ARG A 48 -7.60 10.34 12.78
C ARG A 48 -7.59 11.44 11.74
N TYR A 49 -7.70 12.67 12.20
CA TYR A 49 -7.74 13.86 11.36
C TYR A 49 -6.72 14.87 11.85
N ILE A 50 -6.36 15.81 10.98
CA ILE A 50 -5.70 17.07 11.31
C ILE A 50 -6.57 18.23 10.83
N SER A 51 -6.39 19.42 11.42
CA SER A 51 -7.12 20.60 10.98
C SER A 51 -6.84 20.91 9.50
N GLU A 52 -7.79 21.50 8.81
CA GLU A 52 -7.58 21.97 7.43
C GLU A 52 -6.45 22.99 7.34
N GLU A 53 -6.31 23.86 8.34
CA GLU A 53 -5.23 24.83 8.42
C GLU A 53 -3.85 24.15 8.41
N GLU A 54 -3.64 23.12 9.23
CA GLU A 54 -2.38 22.36 9.24
C GLU A 54 -2.19 21.57 7.94
N ALA A 55 -3.26 20.93 7.44
CA ALA A 55 -3.19 20.09 6.24
C ALA A 55 -2.81 20.92 5.00
N TYR A 56 -3.48 22.04 4.77
CA TYR A 56 -3.23 22.90 3.61
C TYR A 56 -2.09 23.92 3.82
N GLY A 57 -1.65 24.10 5.08
CA GLY A 57 -0.49 24.90 5.43
C GLY A 57 0.77 24.06 5.55
N LYS A 58 1.14 23.71 6.77
CA LYS A 58 2.38 23.01 7.13
C LYS A 58 2.56 21.67 6.43
N TYR A 59 1.47 20.89 6.26
CA TYR A 59 1.49 19.54 5.70
C TYR A 59 1.04 19.46 4.24
N LYS A 60 0.88 20.58 3.55
CA LYS A 60 0.44 20.64 2.14
C LYS A 60 1.22 19.70 1.21
N HIS A 61 2.53 19.54 1.43
CA HIS A 61 3.39 18.66 0.64
C HIS A 61 3.14 17.16 0.86
N PHE A 62 2.36 16.82 1.89
CA PHE A 62 2.02 15.45 2.25
C PHE A 62 0.58 15.09 1.94
N LEU A 63 -0.18 16.02 1.35
CA LEU A 63 -1.46 15.70 0.73
C LEU A 63 -1.20 14.78 -0.48
N VAL A 64 -1.97 13.70 -0.55
CA VAL A 64 -1.86 12.75 -1.66
C VAL A 64 -2.79 13.13 -2.80
N ASP A 65 -2.46 12.65 -4.01
CA ASP A 65 -3.25 12.81 -5.21
C ASP A 65 -3.86 11.47 -5.65
N ASP A 66 -4.86 11.53 -6.52
CA ASP A 66 -5.40 10.36 -7.19
C ASP A 66 -4.31 9.59 -7.94
N GLY A 67 -4.31 8.27 -7.80
CA GLY A 67 -3.31 7.39 -8.41
C GLY A 67 -1.96 7.35 -7.70
N ASP A 68 -1.75 8.07 -6.60
CA ASP A 68 -0.54 7.94 -5.78
C ASP A 68 -0.44 6.50 -5.22
N PHE A 69 0.73 5.92 -5.35
CA PHE A 69 1.01 4.59 -4.80
C PHE A 69 1.67 4.70 -3.44
N ILE A 70 1.06 4.07 -2.44
CA ILE A 70 1.48 4.15 -1.04
C ILE A 70 1.89 2.78 -0.52
N ILE A 71 2.97 2.74 0.27
CA ILE A 71 3.38 1.57 1.03
C ILE A 71 3.57 1.90 2.51
N ALA A 72 3.45 0.90 3.36
CA ALA A 72 3.93 1.01 4.74
C ALA A 72 5.45 0.82 4.80
N SER A 73 6.13 1.54 5.69
CA SER A 73 7.58 1.48 5.86
C SER A 73 8.04 1.03 7.24
N SER A 74 7.12 0.87 8.19
CA SER A 74 7.46 0.53 9.57
C SER A 74 6.40 -0.34 10.24
N GLY A 75 6.81 -1.13 11.23
CA GLY A 75 5.92 -1.92 12.07
C GLY A 75 5.26 -3.11 11.38
N ILE A 76 5.80 -3.59 10.27
CA ILE A 76 5.27 -4.70 9.50
C ILE A 76 6.29 -5.85 9.40
N LYS A 77 5.81 -7.09 9.44
CA LYS A 77 6.62 -8.25 9.11
C LYS A 77 6.81 -8.36 7.60
N VAL A 78 7.98 -8.85 7.15
CA VAL A 78 8.31 -8.99 5.71
C VAL A 78 7.25 -9.78 4.95
N GLU A 79 6.71 -10.82 5.56
CA GLU A 79 5.67 -11.69 4.98
C GLU A 79 4.35 -10.99 4.70
N TYR A 80 4.06 -9.87 5.40
CA TYR A 80 2.84 -9.08 5.22
C TYR A 80 3.05 -7.81 4.40
N PHE A 81 4.26 -7.58 3.88
CA PHE A 81 4.58 -6.38 3.13
C PHE A 81 3.64 -6.17 1.92
N ASP A 82 3.34 -7.25 1.20
CA ASP A 82 2.47 -7.23 0.01
C ASP A 82 1.04 -6.74 0.31
N LYS A 83 0.60 -6.89 1.56
CA LYS A 83 -0.72 -6.47 2.02
C LYS A 83 -0.76 -5.02 2.50
N LYS A 84 0.41 -4.43 2.75
CA LYS A 84 0.57 -3.09 3.33
C LYS A 84 0.97 -2.06 2.28
N MET A 85 0.21 -2.05 1.17
CA MET A 85 0.36 -1.09 0.09
C MET A 85 -0.98 -0.87 -0.61
N GLY A 86 -1.11 0.20 -1.39
CA GLY A 86 -2.32 0.48 -2.16
C GLY A 86 -2.21 1.76 -2.98
N PHE A 87 -3.14 1.94 -3.90
CA PHE A 87 -3.32 3.17 -4.67
C PHE A 87 -4.40 4.04 -4.03
N ILE A 88 -4.17 5.35 -4.06
CA ILE A 88 -5.17 6.34 -3.69
C ILE A 88 -6.18 6.49 -4.83
N SER A 89 -7.46 6.58 -4.49
CA SER A 89 -8.53 6.91 -5.42
C SER A 89 -9.11 8.30 -5.12
N GLU A 90 -9.67 8.95 -6.14
CA GLU A 90 -10.29 10.27 -6.05
C GLU A 90 -11.34 10.35 -4.93
N THR A 91 -12.10 9.26 -4.71
CA THR A 91 -13.14 9.18 -3.66
C THR A 91 -12.60 9.21 -2.24
N GLN A 92 -11.28 9.07 -2.06
CA GLN A 92 -10.62 9.07 -0.75
C GLN A 92 -10.03 10.45 -0.39
N LEU A 93 -10.07 11.38 -1.32
CA LEU A 93 -9.50 12.71 -1.13
C LEU A 93 -10.49 13.68 -0.44
N PRO A 94 -10.02 14.67 0.33
CA PRO A 94 -8.62 14.97 0.64
C PRO A 94 -8.06 14.04 1.72
N LEU A 95 -6.78 13.67 1.58
CA LEU A 95 -6.10 12.74 2.49
C LEU A 95 -4.64 13.19 2.69
N CYS A 96 -4.18 13.20 3.94
CA CYS A 96 -2.80 13.56 4.28
C CYS A 96 -2.03 12.34 4.76
N MET A 97 -0.83 12.13 4.24
CA MET A 97 0.05 11.05 4.72
C MET A 97 0.47 11.27 6.17
N ASN A 98 0.67 10.19 6.90
CA ASN A 98 1.29 10.22 8.22
C ASN A 98 2.59 9.40 8.21
N THR A 99 3.30 9.42 9.33
CA THR A 99 4.54 8.66 9.52
C THR A 99 4.39 7.18 9.16
N SER A 100 5.49 6.55 8.81
CA SER A 100 5.54 5.12 8.44
C SER A 100 4.78 4.75 7.16
N THR A 101 4.42 5.74 6.35
CA THR A 101 3.92 5.55 4.99
C THR A 101 4.85 6.25 3.98
N ILE A 102 5.07 5.62 2.84
CA ILE A 102 5.89 6.18 1.75
C ILE A 102 5.05 6.22 0.49
N ARG A 103 5.01 7.39 -0.15
CA ARG A 103 4.37 7.63 -1.44
C ARG A 103 5.37 7.50 -2.57
N PHE A 104 4.92 6.95 -3.70
CA PHE A 104 5.68 6.88 -4.94
C PHE A 104 4.94 7.55 -6.08
N LYS A 105 5.69 8.26 -6.92
CA LYS A 105 5.26 8.78 -8.22
C LYS A 105 6.30 8.40 -9.27
N VAL A 106 5.85 7.97 -10.43
CA VAL A 106 6.75 7.72 -11.58
C VAL A 106 7.25 9.05 -12.12
N LEU A 107 8.57 9.14 -12.36
CA LEU A 107 9.18 10.35 -12.92
C LEU A 107 8.84 10.52 -14.40
N ASP A 108 8.82 9.43 -15.17
CA ASP A 108 8.47 9.44 -16.59
C ASP A 108 7.60 8.20 -16.92
N LYS A 109 6.33 8.46 -17.21
CA LYS A 109 5.33 7.43 -17.59
C LYS A 109 5.61 6.76 -18.94
N SER A 110 6.55 7.29 -19.75
CA SER A 110 7.02 6.65 -20.96
C SER A 110 8.10 5.59 -20.71
N ILE A 111 8.68 5.56 -19.52
CA ILE A 111 9.76 4.67 -19.12
C ILE A 111 9.29 3.59 -18.14
N LEU A 112 8.42 3.96 -17.17
CA LEU A 112 7.98 3.06 -16.10
C LEU A 112 6.46 3.08 -15.93
N ASP A 113 5.88 1.90 -15.86
CA ASP A 113 4.50 1.68 -15.41
C ASP A 113 4.48 1.49 -13.89
N ILE A 114 3.65 2.27 -13.17
CA ILE A 114 3.58 2.23 -11.69
C ILE A 114 3.08 0.88 -11.16
N ARG A 115 2.24 0.15 -11.90
CA ARG A 115 1.76 -1.17 -11.49
C ARG A 115 2.86 -2.22 -11.63
N TYR A 116 3.69 -2.13 -12.69
CA TYR A 116 4.89 -2.96 -12.81
C TYR A 116 5.82 -2.72 -11.63
N PHE A 117 6.06 -1.46 -11.25
CA PHE A 117 6.82 -1.10 -10.06
C PHE A 117 6.21 -1.71 -8.79
N MET A 118 4.89 -1.58 -8.58
CA MET A 118 4.18 -2.20 -7.45
C MET A 118 4.41 -3.72 -7.40
N TYR A 119 4.27 -4.41 -8.55
CA TYR A 119 4.50 -5.86 -8.60
C TYR A 119 5.96 -6.23 -8.33
N PHE A 120 6.91 -5.42 -8.78
CA PHE A 120 8.31 -5.62 -8.43
C PHE A 120 8.53 -5.56 -6.92
N LEU A 121 7.90 -4.63 -6.20
CA LEU A 121 8.01 -4.56 -4.74
C LEU A 121 7.48 -5.81 -4.03
N LYS A 122 6.58 -6.57 -4.64
CA LYS A 122 6.06 -7.84 -4.09
C LYS A 122 7.01 -9.02 -4.29
N THR A 123 8.04 -8.90 -5.14
CA THR A 123 8.97 -9.98 -5.43
C THR A 123 9.96 -10.25 -4.30
N ASP A 124 10.40 -11.49 -4.17
CA ASP A 124 11.48 -11.87 -3.26
C ASP A 124 12.77 -11.13 -3.56
N ARG A 125 13.01 -10.78 -4.83
CA ARG A 125 14.18 -10.00 -5.23
C ARG A 125 14.21 -8.63 -4.56
N PHE A 126 13.11 -7.91 -4.52
CA PHE A 126 13.04 -6.62 -3.80
C PHE A 126 13.16 -6.85 -2.29
N LYS A 127 12.43 -7.81 -1.74
CA LYS A 127 12.47 -8.13 -0.32
C LYS A 127 13.88 -8.50 0.16
N GLN A 128 14.65 -9.24 -0.65
CA GLN A 128 16.05 -9.55 -0.36
C GLN A 128 16.96 -8.32 -0.43
N GLN A 129 16.76 -7.42 -1.39
CA GLN A 129 17.49 -6.15 -1.43
C GLN A 129 17.23 -5.34 -0.17
N LEU A 130 15.95 -5.20 0.21
CA LEU A 130 15.55 -4.45 1.39
C LEU A 130 16.12 -5.07 2.68
N ALA A 131 16.06 -6.39 2.82
CA ALA A 131 16.57 -7.11 3.99
C ALA A 131 18.08 -6.92 4.19
N ARG A 132 18.87 -6.74 3.13
CA ARG A 132 20.31 -6.46 3.23
C ARG A 132 20.62 -5.07 3.79
N GLU A 133 19.74 -4.12 3.59
CA GLU A 133 19.91 -2.74 4.06
C GLU A 133 19.34 -2.52 5.46
N ILE A 134 18.43 -3.39 5.91
CA ILE A 134 17.82 -3.32 7.23
C ILE A 134 18.51 -4.33 8.13
N THR A 135 19.30 -3.86 9.08
CA THR A 135 19.98 -4.71 10.06
C THR A 135 19.19 -4.78 11.36
N GLY A 136 18.99 -5.98 11.88
CA GLY A 136 18.73 -6.22 13.31
C GLY A 136 17.30 -6.17 13.81
N SER A 137 16.25 -6.18 12.98
CA SER A 137 14.88 -6.25 13.52
C SER A 137 14.01 -7.30 12.81
N ALA A 138 13.15 -7.98 13.59
CA ALA A 138 12.14 -8.91 13.06
C ALA A 138 11.01 -8.20 12.28
N GLN A 139 10.96 -6.87 12.34
CA GLN A 139 9.99 -6.04 11.63
C GLN A 139 10.71 -5.14 10.62
N LEU A 140 10.07 -4.92 9.48
CA LEU A 140 10.52 -3.93 8.51
C LEU A 140 10.46 -2.54 9.15
N ASN A 141 11.57 -1.83 9.09
CA ASN A 141 11.66 -0.43 9.43
C ASN A 141 12.66 0.22 8.48
N PHE A 142 12.16 0.86 7.44
CA PHE A 142 12.96 1.46 6.39
C PHE A 142 12.39 2.82 5.98
N GLY A 143 13.22 3.62 5.37
CA GLY A 143 12.85 4.96 4.90
C GLY A 143 13.49 5.27 3.54
N PRO A 144 13.37 6.51 3.09
CA PRO A 144 13.91 6.96 1.80
C PRO A 144 15.40 6.66 1.59
N SER A 145 16.21 6.70 2.65
CA SER A 145 17.66 6.39 2.57
C SER A 145 17.94 4.96 2.11
N HIS A 146 17.13 4.00 2.55
CA HIS A 146 17.24 2.60 2.13
C HIS A 146 16.73 2.43 0.68
N LEU A 147 15.59 3.05 0.34
CA LEU A 147 15.01 2.97 -1.00
C LEU A 147 15.90 3.54 -2.10
N LYS A 148 16.71 4.56 -1.78
CA LYS A 148 17.71 5.12 -2.73
C LYS A 148 18.71 4.10 -3.25
N LYS A 149 18.93 3.01 -2.52
CA LYS A 149 19.88 1.95 -2.86
C LYS A 149 19.25 0.78 -3.62
N MET A 150 17.92 0.77 -3.74
CA MET A 150 17.20 -0.32 -4.40
C MET A 150 17.31 -0.23 -5.92
N HIS A 151 17.42 -1.40 -6.55
CA HIS A 151 17.50 -1.54 -7.99
C HIS A 151 16.25 -2.19 -8.55
N LEU A 152 15.75 -1.62 -9.65
CA LEU A 152 14.63 -2.15 -10.44
C LEU A 152 15.16 -2.74 -11.76
N PRO A 153 14.76 -3.94 -12.17
CA PRO A 153 15.00 -4.42 -13.52
C PRO A 153 14.08 -3.66 -14.49
N LEU A 154 14.68 -2.83 -15.33
CA LEU A 154 13.95 -2.06 -16.33
C LEU A 154 13.92 -2.81 -17.65
N ILE A 155 12.70 -3.14 -18.10
CA ILE A 155 12.38 -3.73 -19.40
C ILE A 155 11.61 -2.71 -20.24
N ASP A 156 11.30 -3.00 -21.48
CA ASP A 156 10.49 -2.11 -22.31
C ASP A 156 9.07 -1.92 -21.72
N LEU A 157 8.49 -0.74 -21.96
CA LEU A 157 7.22 -0.32 -21.34
C LEU A 157 6.06 -1.23 -21.76
N THR A 158 6.07 -1.78 -22.96
CA THR A 158 5.02 -2.68 -23.46
C THR A 158 5.02 -3.97 -22.66
N ALA A 159 6.20 -4.55 -22.44
CA ALA A 159 6.35 -5.74 -21.58
C ALA A 159 5.96 -5.46 -20.13
N GLN A 160 6.33 -4.29 -19.58
CA GLN A 160 5.91 -3.89 -18.22
C GLN A 160 4.39 -3.87 -18.09
N ARG A 161 3.70 -3.21 -19.03
CA ARG A 161 2.23 -3.11 -19.06
C ARG A 161 1.57 -4.47 -19.23
N HIS A 162 2.14 -5.32 -20.10
CA HIS A 162 1.63 -6.68 -20.28
C HIS A 162 1.73 -7.49 -19.00
N ILE A 163 2.90 -7.48 -18.34
CA ILE A 163 3.10 -8.18 -17.05
C ILE A 163 2.12 -7.66 -16.00
N ALA A 164 2.01 -6.35 -15.85
CA ALA A 164 1.09 -5.75 -14.89
C ALA A 164 -0.37 -6.16 -15.16
N ALA A 165 -0.82 -6.11 -16.41
CA ALA A 165 -2.18 -6.48 -16.78
C ALA A 165 -2.50 -7.98 -16.56
N VAL A 166 -1.52 -8.87 -16.77
CA VAL A 166 -1.69 -10.30 -16.47
C VAL A 166 -1.80 -10.51 -14.96
N LEU A 167 -0.92 -9.88 -14.17
CA LEU A 167 -0.92 -10.02 -12.71
C LEU A 167 -2.16 -9.38 -12.07
N ASP A 168 -2.67 -8.27 -12.61
CA ASP A 168 -3.95 -7.68 -12.19
C ASP A 168 -5.10 -8.69 -12.38
N LYS A 169 -5.20 -9.32 -13.57
CA LYS A 169 -6.22 -10.35 -13.82
C LYS A 169 -6.12 -11.54 -12.87
N VAL A 170 -4.91 -12.01 -12.59
CA VAL A 170 -4.69 -13.10 -11.62
C VAL A 170 -5.14 -12.66 -10.22
N SER A 171 -4.77 -11.46 -9.80
CA SER A 171 -5.18 -10.92 -8.50
C SER A 171 -6.70 -10.80 -8.36
N ASP A 172 -7.37 -10.32 -9.40
CA ASP A 172 -8.83 -10.21 -9.45
C ASP A 172 -9.52 -11.60 -9.39
N LEU A 173 -8.98 -12.58 -10.13
CA LEU A 173 -9.49 -13.94 -10.08
C LEU A 173 -9.33 -14.57 -8.71
N MET A 174 -8.19 -14.37 -8.07
CA MET A 174 -7.94 -14.84 -6.70
C MET A 174 -8.90 -14.19 -5.69
N ALA A 175 -9.12 -12.89 -5.79
CA ALA A 175 -10.07 -12.17 -4.93
C ALA A 175 -11.50 -12.68 -5.10
N LYS A 176 -11.96 -12.86 -6.35
CA LYS A 176 -13.28 -13.44 -6.65
C LYS A 176 -13.41 -14.85 -6.11
N ARG A 177 -12.37 -15.68 -6.24
CA ARG A 177 -12.38 -17.06 -5.74
C ARG A 177 -12.48 -17.11 -4.23
N ARG A 178 -11.74 -16.25 -3.54
CA ARG A 178 -11.83 -16.13 -2.08
C ARG A 178 -13.25 -15.75 -1.65
N GLN A 179 -13.83 -14.74 -2.28
CA GLN A 179 -15.21 -14.32 -1.99
C GLN A 179 -16.24 -15.45 -2.25
N GLN A 180 -16.03 -16.28 -3.28
CA GLN A 180 -16.87 -17.45 -3.53
C GLN A 180 -16.74 -18.49 -2.40
N LEU A 181 -15.54 -18.76 -1.91
CA LEU A 181 -15.32 -19.68 -0.80
C LEU A 181 -15.98 -19.17 0.48
N ASP A 182 -15.80 -17.89 0.81
CA ASP A 182 -16.45 -17.28 1.98
C ASP A 182 -17.97 -17.43 1.92
N LYS A 183 -18.60 -17.19 0.75
CA LYS A 183 -20.05 -17.38 0.55
C LYS A 183 -20.49 -18.85 0.66
N LEU A 184 -19.67 -19.79 0.21
CA LEU A 184 -19.95 -21.22 0.38
C LEU A 184 -19.90 -21.63 1.85
N ASP A 185 -18.94 -21.13 2.60
CA ASP A 185 -18.82 -21.37 4.04
C ASP A 185 -20.04 -20.78 4.79
N GLU A 186 -20.49 -19.58 4.44
CA GLU A 186 -21.70 -18.98 4.98
C GLU A 186 -22.95 -19.85 4.67
N LEU A 187 -23.06 -20.35 3.44
CA LEU A 187 -24.15 -21.22 3.03
C LEU A 187 -24.16 -22.54 3.82
N VAL A 188 -23.00 -23.16 3.97
CA VAL A 188 -22.87 -24.41 4.78
C VAL A 188 -23.29 -24.16 6.22
N LYS A 189 -22.83 -23.09 6.84
CA LYS A 189 -23.24 -22.70 8.21
C LYS A 189 -24.74 -22.48 8.31
N SER A 190 -25.31 -21.72 7.38
CA SER A 190 -26.77 -21.44 7.36
C SER A 190 -27.58 -22.73 7.23
N ARG A 191 -27.20 -23.63 6.34
CA ARG A 191 -27.86 -24.94 6.15
C ARG A 191 -27.72 -25.84 7.37
N PHE A 192 -26.56 -25.82 8.02
CA PHE A 192 -26.37 -26.58 9.25
C PHE A 192 -27.31 -26.11 10.35
N ILE A 193 -27.41 -24.80 10.56
CA ILE A 193 -28.32 -24.19 11.54
C ILE A 193 -29.79 -24.50 11.22
N GLU A 194 -30.18 -24.43 9.93
CA GLU A 194 -31.53 -24.77 9.50
C GLU A 194 -31.89 -26.23 9.77
N MET A 195 -30.95 -27.17 9.62
CA MET A 195 -31.20 -28.62 9.79
C MET A 195 -31.11 -29.09 11.23
N PHE A 196 -30.23 -28.51 12.04
CA PHE A 196 -29.87 -29.02 13.36
C PHE A 196 -30.10 -28.03 14.52
N GLY A 197 -30.52 -26.81 14.22
CA GLY A 197 -30.63 -25.73 15.19
C GLY A 197 -29.30 -25.05 15.50
N ASP A 198 -29.37 -23.90 16.19
CA ASP A 198 -28.16 -23.18 16.63
C ASP A 198 -27.56 -23.89 17.84
N ILE A 199 -26.30 -24.30 17.73
CA ILE A 199 -25.57 -25.03 18.78
C ILE A 199 -25.17 -24.12 19.96
N ASN A 200 -25.31 -22.82 19.79
CA ASN A 200 -24.94 -21.80 20.77
C ASN A 200 -26.13 -21.28 21.61
N VAL A 201 -27.29 -21.95 21.59
CA VAL A 201 -28.45 -21.65 22.43
C VAL A 201 -28.56 -22.67 23.54
#